data_48e48ff311a7f6a7d9ba112cfe293377
#
_entry.id   48e48ff311a7f6a7d9ba112cfe293377
#
_cell.length_a   1.000
_cell.length_b   1.000
_cell.length_c   1.000
_cell.angle_alpha   90.00
_cell.angle_beta   90.00
_cell.angle_gamma   90.00
#
_symmetry.space_group_name_H-M   'P 1'
#
loop_
_entity.id
_entity.type
_entity.pdbx_description
1 polymer ?
#
loop_
_entity_poly.entity_id
_entity_poly.type
_entity_poly.pdbx_seq_one_letter_code
_entity_poly.pdbx_strand_id
1 'polypeptide(L)'
;MSNGAYDITHKKILESGKELFLKNGYERTNLRELCKKAGVTTGAFYRHFEDKSSIFRELVDDVATGLLSGFDRAEDKCFDNIDTGNTDEIWNISSDAIREFIHYIYIHFDIFKLIICCSGGTEYNNYIDRIVERELNSMYRMYETLDKKGISYNRVAKNELHMIIHAYYACIFETVLHDFSKETALDSVQSLSSFFTAGWRKLLQI
;
A
#
# COMPACT_ATOMS: atom_id res chain seq x y z
N MET A 1 -30.16 -12.14 21.88
CA MET A 1 -29.14 -13.19 22.20
C MET A 1 -28.49 -13.84 20.96
N SER A 2 -28.74 -13.33 19.73
CA SER A 2 -28.20 -13.95 18.49
C SER A 2 -26.90 -13.31 17.94
N ASN A 3 -26.55 -12.08 18.32
CA ASN A 3 -25.39 -11.39 17.76
C ASN A 3 -24.03 -12.02 18.15
N GLY A 4 -23.88 -12.43 19.42
CA GLY A 4 -22.58 -12.94 19.89
C GLY A 4 -22.11 -14.24 19.21
N ALA A 5 -23.02 -15.17 18.91
CA ALA A 5 -22.67 -16.43 18.22
C ALA A 5 -22.35 -16.18 16.73
N TYR A 6 -23.04 -15.23 16.10
CA TYR A 6 -22.75 -14.80 14.74
C TYR A 6 -21.37 -14.19 14.65
N ASP A 7 -21.06 -13.23 15.51
CA ASP A 7 -19.77 -12.52 15.53
C ASP A 7 -18.59 -13.45 15.79
N ILE A 8 -18.75 -14.44 16.69
CA ILE A 8 -17.74 -15.46 16.97
C ILE A 8 -17.46 -16.31 15.73
N THR A 9 -18.53 -16.73 15.03
CA THR A 9 -18.39 -17.55 13.82
C THR A 9 -17.75 -16.76 12.69
N HIS A 10 -18.18 -15.50 12.51
CA HIS A 10 -17.61 -14.60 11.51
C HIS A 10 -16.11 -14.40 11.70
N LYS A 11 -15.69 -14.08 12.92
CA LYS A 11 -14.26 -13.96 13.28
C LYS A 11 -13.46 -15.23 13.02
N LYS A 12 -14.00 -16.42 13.37
CA LYS A 12 -13.33 -17.69 13.09
C LYS A 12 -13.11 -17.94 11.60
N ILE A 13 -14.07 -17.55 10.76
CA ILE A 13 -13.93 -17.65 9.31
C ILE A 13 -12.85 -16.71 8.81
N LEU A 14 -12.83 -15.45 9.27
CA LEU A 14 -11.81 -14.46 8.92
C LEU A 14 -10.40 -14.92 9.33
N GLU A 15 -10.22 -15.36 10.58
CA GLU A 15 -8.93 -15.86 11.09
C GLU A 15 -8.44 -17.07 10.28
N SER A 16 -9.34 -18.03 10.02
CA SER A 16 -9.03 -19.21 9.22
C SER A 16 -8.68 -18.84 7.77
N GLY A 17 -9.38 -17.87 7.20
CA GLY A 17 -9.09 -17.29 5.89
C GLY A 17 -7.71 -16.65 5.85
N LYS A 18 -7.42 -15.77 6.80
CA LYS A 18 -6.12 -15.08 6.94
C LYS A 18 -4.97 -16.10 6.95
N GLU A 19 -5.05 -17.11 7.83
CA GLU A 19 -3.99 -18.10 7.95
C GLU A 19 -3.80 -18.94 6.68
N LEU A 20 -4.89 -19.34 6.02
CA LEU A 20 -4.80 -20.12 4.78
C LEU A 20 -4.31 -19.27 3.60
N PHE A 21 -4.72 -18.02 3.50
CA PHE A 21 -4.22 -17.13 2.46
C PHE A 21 -2.73 -16.84 2.63
N LEU A 22 -2.27 -16.58 3.85
CA LEU A 22 -0.83 -16.41 4.13
C LEU A 22 -0.01 -17.65 3.79
N LYS A 23 -0.57 -18.84 4.05
CA LYS A 23 0.12 -20.10 3.82
C LYS A 23 0.16 -20.53 2.35
N ASN A 24 -0.96 -20.40 1.65
CA ASN A 24 -1.18 -21.01 0.33
C ASN A 24 -1.27 -19.98 -0.80
N GLY A 25 -1.48 -18.68 -0.49
CA GLY A 25 -1.97 -17.66 -1.41
C GLY A 25 -3.49 -17.76 -1.61
N TYR A 26 -4.09 -16.67 -2.07
CA TYR A 26 -5.53 -16.60 -2.32
C TYR A 26 -5.99 -17.65 -3.34
N GLU A 27 -5.37 -17.71 -4.53
CA GLU A 27 -5.80 -18.61 -5.61
C GLU A 27 -5.88 -20.06 -5.18
N ARG A 28 -4.84 -20.55 -4.50
CA ARG A 28 -4.72 -21.95 -4.08
C ARG A 28 -5.51 -22.31 -2.84
N THR A 29 -6.07 -21.33 -2.14
CA THR A 29 -6.90 -21.58 -0.95
C THR A 29 -8.28 -22.08 -1.37
N ASN A 30 -8.65 -23.25 -0.86
CA ASN A 30 -9.91 -23.92 -1.17
C ASN A 30 -10.96 -23.59 -0.09
N LEU A 31 -12.19 -23.25 -0.52
CA LEU A 31 -13.29 -22.91 0.39
C LEU A 31 -13.65 -24.05 1.35
N ARG A 32 -13.59 -25.32 0.90
CA ARG A 32 -13.87 -26.47 1.77
C ARG A 32 -12.83 -26.62 2.88
N GLU A 33 -11.56 -26.38 2.55
CA GLU A 33 -10.46 -26.37 3.53
C GLU A 33 -10.66 -25.26 4.57
N LEU A 34 -11.05 -24.08 4.10
CA LEU A 34 -11.35 -22.93 4.94
C LEU A 34 -12.51 -23.23 5.89
N CYS A 35 -13.62 -23.74 5.42
CA CYS A 35 -14.77 -24.14 6.25
C CYS A 35 -14.36 -25.20 7.28
N LYS A 36 -13.59 -26.21 6.86
CA LYS A 36 -13.09 -27.26 7.78
C LYS A 36 -12.20 -26.65 8.87
N LYS A 37 -11.29 -25.76 8.52
CA LYS A 37 -10.40 -25.09 9.49
C LYS A 37 -11.18 -24.21 10.45
N ALA A 38 -12.17 -23.46 9.98
CA ALA A 38 -13.04 -22.61 10.79
C ALA A 38 -14.03 -23.41 11.67
N GLY A 39 -14.18 -24.72 11.43
CA GLY A 39 -15.12 -25.58 12.14
C GLY A 39 -16.59 -25.25 11.75
N VAL A 40 -16.84 -24.83 10.51
CA VAL A 40 -18.18 -24.48 10.01
C VAL A 40 -18.58 -25.34 8.81
N THR A 41 -19.87 -25.46 8.57
CA THR A 41 -20.37 -26.03 7.31
C THR A 41 -20.33 -24.99 6.19
N THR A 42 -20.30 -25.44 4.93
CA THR A 42 -20.41 -24.53 3.77
C THR A 42 -21.69 -23.69 3.80
N GLY A 43 -22.81 -24.25 4.27
CA GLY A 43 -24.05 -23.50 4.44
C GLY A 43 -23.97 -22.44 5.54
N ALA A 44 -23.21 -22.69 6.63
CA ALA A 44 -22.96 -21.68 7.65
C ALA A 44 -22.02 -20.58 7.12
N PHE A 45 -21.03 -20.94 6.32
CA PHE A 45 -20.14 -19.99 5.65
C PHE A 45 -20.93 -18.95 4.84
N TYR A 46 -21.84 -19.39 3.97
CA TYR A 46 -22.63 -18.52 3.09
C TYR A 46 -23.65 -17.61 3.83
N ARG A 47 -23.78 -17.74 5.15
CA ARG A 47 -24.53 -16.77 5.98
C ARG A 47 -23.66 -15.57 6.38
N HIS A 48 -22.34 -15.69 6.29
CA HIS A 48 -21.37 -14.66 6.70
C HIS A 48 -20.69 -14.00 5.52
N PHE A 49 -20.42 -14.76 4.45
CA PHE A 49 -19.64 -14.33 3.29
C PHE A 49 -20.27 -14.85 2.01
N GLU A 50 -20.30 -14.03 0.98
CA GLU A 50 -20.81 -14.42 -0.34
C GLU A 50 -19.85 -15.43 -1.02
N ASP A 51 -18.56 -15.23 -0.87
CA ASP A 51 -17.52 -16.04 -1.48
C ASP A 51 -16.16 -15.87 -0.75
N LYS A 52 -15.13 -16.50 -1.30
CA LYS A 52 -13.74 -16.36 -0.80
C LYS A 52 -13.19 -14.94 -0.97
N SER A 53 -13.64 -14.22 -1.99
CA SER A 53 -13.20 -12.85 -2.29
C SER A 53 -13.67 -11.87 -1.23
N SER A 54 -14.90 -12.03 -0.74
CA SER A 54 -15.44 -11.17 0.33
C SER A 54 -14.67 -11.29 1.64
N ILE A 55 -14.14 -12.48 1.97
CA ILE A 55 -13.22 -12.64 3.12
C ILE A 55 -11.93 -11.89 2.89
N PHE A 56 -11.31 -12.06 1.71
CA PHE A 56 -10.04 -11.42 1.41
C PHE A 56 -10.18 -9.90 1.46
N ARG A 57 -11.25 -9.37 0.86
CA ARG A 57 -11.57 -7.94 0.90
C ARG A 57 -11.74 -7.43 2.33
N GLU A 58 -12.53 -8.11 3.16
CA GLU A 58 -12.75 -7.69 4.56
C GLU A 58 -11.45 -7.71 5.39
N LEU A 59 -10.51 -8.60 5.07
CA LEU A 59 -9.21 -8.65 5.73
C LEU A 59 -8.30 -7.48 5.34
N VAL A 60 -8.38 -6.99 4.09
CA VAL A 60 -7.33 -6.11 3.55
C VAL A 60 -7.80 -4.70 3.24
N ASP A 61 -9.10 -4.45 3.00
CA ASP A 61 -9.59 -3.22 2.40
C ASP A 61 -9.32 -1.98 3.27
N ASP A 62 -9.64 -2.05 4.56
CA ASP A 62 -9.41 -0.94 5.49
C ASP A 62 -7.93 -0.57 5.57
N VAL A 63 -7.04 -1.56 5.58
CA VAL A 63 -5.60 -1.36 5.67
C VAL A 63 -5.04 -0.83 4.34
N ALA A 64 -5.47 -1.39 3.23
CA ALA A 64 -5.08 -0.94 1.89
C ALA A 64 -5.50 0.52 1.64
N THR A 65 -6.74 0.86 2.00
CA THR A 65 -7.29 2.22 1.87
C THR A 65 -6.63 3.19 2.85
N GLY A 66 -6.36 2.74 4.07
CA GLY A 66 -5.69 3.54 5.10
C GLY A 66 -4.30 4.01 4.68
N LEU A 67 -3.55 3.15 3.98
CA LEU A 67 -2.26 3.54 3.42
C LEU A 67 -2.40 4.63 2.36
N LEU A 68 -3.32 4.45 1.40
CA LEU A 68 -3.57 5.44 0.35
C LEU A 68 -4.00 6.79 0.92
N SER A 69 -4.80 6.80 1.99
CA SER A 69 -5.17 8.04 2.69
C SER A 69 -3.97 8.73 3.37
N GLY A 70 -2.92 7.98 3.71
CA GLY A 70 -1.65 8.55 4.18
C GLY A 70 -0.94 9.36 3.11
N PHE A 71 -0.96 8.88 1.86
CA PHE A 71 -0.45 9.62 0.71
C PHE A 71 -1.18 10.94 0.48
N ASP A 72 -2.53 10.95 0.56
CA ASP A 72 -3.32 12.18 0.40
C ASP A 72 -2.84 13.28 1.34
N ARG A 73 -2.65 12.93 2.62
CA ARG A 73 -2.19 13.90 3.62
C ARG A 73 -0.78 14.41 3.37
N ALA A 74 0.12 13.56 2.87
CA ALA A 74 1.48 13.97 2.52
C ALA A 74 1.48 14.86 1.27
N GLU A 75 0.68 14.52 0.27
CA GLU A 75 0.49 15.29 -0.94
C GLU A 75 -0.02 16.71 -0.64
N ASP A 76 -1.07 16.84 0.18
CA ASP A 76 -1.62 18.14 0.59
C ASP A 76 -0.55 19.02 1.24
N LYS A 77 0.26 18.46 2.15
CA LYS A 77 1.38 19.20 2.77
C LYS A 77 2.43 19.64 1.74
N CYS A 78 2.74 18.80 0.74
CA CYS A 78 3.67 19.16 -0.32
C CYS A 78 3.13 20.33 -1.14
N PHE A 79 1.85 20.32 -1.51
CA PHE A 79 1.23 21.42 -2.28
C PHE A 79 1.17 22.72 -1.50
N ASP A 80 0.86 22.69 -0.21
CA ASP A 80 0.90 23.86 0.68
C ASP A 80 2.30 24.52 0.69
N ASN A 81 3.36 23.72 0.66
CA ASN A 81 4.73 24.24 0.62
C ASN A 81 5.12 24.80 -0.77
N ILE A 82 4.67 24.19 -1.86
CA ILE A 82 4.82 24.78 -3.19
C ILE A 82 4.11 26.12 -3.24
N ASP A 83 2.94 26.24 -2.62
CA ASP A 83 2.14 27.46 -2.59
C ASP A 83 2.84 28.59 -1.84
N THR A 84 3.57 28.31 -0.80
CA THR A 84 4.39 29.27 -0.06
C THR A 84 5.78 29.54 -0.67
N GLY A 85 6.16 28.83 -1.75
CA GLY A 85 7.46 28.95 -2.40
C GLY A 85 8.60 28.20 -1.72
N ASN A 86 8.29 27.34 -0.75
CA ASN A 86 9.29 26.53 -0.02
C ASN A 86 9.44 25.14 -0.65
N THR A 87 10.00 25.09 -1.85
CA THR A 87 10.18 23.82 -2.59
C THR A 87 11.17 22.86 -1.95
N ASP A 88 12.14 23.35 -1.17
CA ASP A 88 13.09 22.49 -0.46
C ASP A 88 12.42 21.63 0.62
N GLU A 89 11.34 22.11 1.23
CA GLU A 89 10.61 21.38 2.28
C GLU A 89 9.86 20.16 1.73
N ILE A 90 9.54 20.12 0.44
CA ILE A 90 8.90 18.96 -0.21
C ILE A 90 9.70 17.68 0.02
N TRP A 91 11.02 17.79 -0.04
CA TRP A 91 11.91 16.63 0.13
C TRP A 91 11.93 16.08 1.55
N ASN A 92 11.82 16.97 2.55
CA ASN A 92 11.71 16.59 3.96
C ASN A 92 10.36 15.92 4.22
N ILE A 93 9.26 16.50 3.72
CA ILE A 93 7.90 15.94 3.83
C ILE A 93 7.84 14.56 3.19
N SER A 94 8.42 14.39 2.00
CA SER A 94 8.45 13.09 1.31
C SER A 94 9.24 12.04 2.10
N SER A 95 10.36 12.43 2.71
CA SER A 95 11.17 11.53 3.54
C SER A 95 10.44 11.10 4.83
N ASP A 96 9.74 12.03 5.48
CA ASP A 96 8.94 11.73 6.67
C ASP A 96 7.72 10.86 6.32
N ALA A 97 7.04 11.16 5.21
CA ALA A 97 5.90 10.38 4.74
C ALA A 97 6.28 8.92 4.48
N ILE A 98 7.44 8.67 3.88
CA ILE A 98 7.93 7.30 3.64
C ILE A 98 8.24 6.56 4.95
N ARG A 99 8.74 7.25 5.96
CA ARG A 99 8.96 6.67 7.29
C ARG A 99 7.64 6.30 7.96
N GLU A 100 6.63 7.18 7.89
CA GLU A 100 5.28 6.89 8.39
C GLU A 100 4.65 5.72 7.63
N PHE A 101 4.88 5.63 6.33
CA PHE A 101 4.44 4.54 5.47
C PHE A 101 4.99 3.18 5.96
N ILE A 102 6.30 3.09 6.23
CA ILE A 102 6.91 1.88 6.79
C ILE A 102 6.34 1.56 8.16
N HIS A 103 6.17 2.56 9.03
CA HIS A 103 5.53 2.32 10.33
C HIS A 103 4.14 1.71 10.19
N TYR A 104 3.33 2.23 9.27
CA TYR A 104 1.98 1.72 8.99
C TYR A 104 2.02 0.29 8.45
N ILE A 105 2.90 0.00 7.50
CA ILE A 105 3.11 -1.36 6.97
C ILE A 105 3.42 -2.33 8.11
N TYR A 106 4.32 -1.97 9.03
CA TYR A 106 4.75 -2.87 10.09
C TYR A 106 3.76 -2.99 11.26
N ILE A 107 2.83 -2.06 11.41
CA ILE A 107 1.65 -2.23 12.29
C ILE A 107 0.70 -3.28 11.70
N HIS A 108 0.59 -3.36 10.37
CA HIS A 108 -0.32 -4.23 9.64
C HIS A 108 0.41 -5.27 8.79
N PHE A 109 1.57 -5.75 9.25
CA PHE A 109 2.52 -6.52 8.43
C PHE A 109 1.90 -7.74 7.75
N ASP A 110 1.14 -8.56 8.49
CA ASP A 110 0.47 -9.73 7.92
C ASP A 110 -0.53 -9.36 6.82
N ILE A 111 -1.21 -8.21 6.95
CA ILE A 111 -2.17 -7.74 5.94
C ILE A 111 -1.40 -7.29 4.69
N PHE A 112 -0.28 -6.59 4.84
CA PHE A 112 0.56 -6.25 3.69
C PHE A 112 1.17 -7.49 3.05
N LYS A 113 1.51 -8.54 3.80
CA LYS A 113 1.87 -9.83 3.21
C LYS A 113 0.73 -10.44 2.39
N LEU A 114 -0.51 -10.34 2.84
CA LEU A 114 -1.67 -10.77 2.03
C LEU A 114 -1.74 -9.98 0.73
N ILE A 115 -1.63 -8.64 0.80
CA ILE A 115 -1.76 -7.75 -0.36
C ILE A 115 -0.61 -7.98 -1.36
N ILE A 116 0.62 -8.04 -0.89
CA ILE A 116 1.81 -8.06 -1.76
C ILE A 116 2.17 -9.47 -2.24
N CYS A 117 2.05 -10.47 -1.35
CA CYS A 117 2.54 -11.83 -1.64
C CYS A 117 1.44 -12.82 -1.99
N CYS A 118 0.19 -12.57 -1.58
CA CYS A 118 -0.86 -13.58 -1.57
C CYS A 118 -2.12 -13.20 -2.36
N SER A 119 -2.16 -12.03 -2.99
CA SER A 119 -3.35 -11.45 -3.62
C SER A 119 -3.62 -11.92 -5.07
N GLY A 120 -2.79 -12.81 -5.62
CA GLY A 120 -2.99 -13.35 -6.97
C GLY A 120 -4.43 -13.84 -7.18
N GLY A 121 -5.08 -13.36 -8.26
CA GLY A 121 -6.50 -13.65 -8.54
C GLY A 121 -7.51 -12.77 -7.81
N THR A 122 -7.06 -11.74 -7.08
CA THR A 122 -7.93 -10.72 -6.46
C THR A 122 -7.75 -9.35 -7.13
N GLU A 123 -8.62 -8.40 -6.80
CA GLU A 123 -8.49 -6.98 -7.19
C GLU A 123 -7.28 -6.27 -6.58
N TYR A 124 -6.59 -6.87 -5.60
CA TYR A 124 -5.40 -6.33 -4.95
C TYR A 124 -4.09 -6.77 -5.59
N ASN A 125 -4.14 -7.65 -6.60
CA ASN A 125 -2.95 -8.18 -7.26
C ASN A 125 -2.05 -7.10 -7.90
N ASN A 126 -2.64 -5.96 -8.27
CA ASN A 126 -1.96 -4.80 -8.84
C ASN A 126 -1.85 -3.62 -7.87
N TYR A 127 -1.73 -3.90 -6.57
CA TYR A 127 -1.75 -2.84 -5.54
C TYR A 127 -0.60 -1.83 -5.70
N ILE A 128 0.59 -2.29 -6.07
CA ILE A 128 1.74 -1.41 -6.35
C ILE A 128 1.44 -0.50 -7.53
N ASP A 129 0.87 -1.04 -8.62
CA ASP A 129 0.51 -0.23 -9.79
C ASP A 129 -0.51 0.86 -9.46
N ARG A 130 -1.47 0.58 -8.56
CA ARG A 130 -2.42 1.59 -8.08
C ARG A 130 -1.74 2.74 -7.33
N ILE A 131 -0.72 2.45 -6.53
CA ILE A 131 0.11 3.47 -5.87
C ILE A 131 0.87 4.28 -6.90
N VAL A 132 1.51 3.60 -7.86
CA VAL A 132 2.28 4.24 -8.94
C VAL A 132 1.40 5.18 -9.77
N GLU A 133 0.20 4.75 -10.15
CA GLU A 133 -0.74 5.57 -10.91
C GLU A 133 -1.18 6.81 -10.13
N ARG A 134 -1.40 6.67 -8.83
CA ARG A 134 -1.71 7.78 -7.94
C ARG A 134 -0.56 8.80 -7.88
N GLU A 135 0.67 8.34 -7.68
CA GLU A 135 1.85 9.19 -7.63
C GLU A 135 2.11 9.90 -8.98
N LEU A 136 1.86 9.22 -10.09
CA LEU A 136 1.91 9.83 -11.41
C LEU A 136 0.93 11.00 -11.53
N ASN A 137 -0.29 10.83 -11.05
CA ASN A 137 -1.30 11.89 -11.06
C ASN A 137 -0.88 13.07 -10.17
N SER A 138 -0.30 12.79 -8.99
CA SER A 138 0.26 13.80 -8.10
C SER A 138 1.39 14.60 -8.78
N MET A 139 2.33 13.91 -9.46
CA MET A 139 3.40 14.54 -10.22
C MET A 139 2.88 15.47 -11.32
N TYR A 140 1.80 15.09 -12.03
CA TYR A 140 1.21 15.97 -13.04
C TYR A 140 0.56 17.20 -12.42
N ARG A 141 -0.15 17.06 -11.31
CA ARG A 141 -0.68 18.19 -10.54
C ARG A 141 0.43 19.13 -10.08
N MET A 142 1.56 18.56 -9.62
CA MET A 142 2.75 19.32 -9.24
C MET A 142 3.27 20.15 -10.45
N TYR A 143 3.42 19.54 -11.61
CA TYR A 143 3.85 20.26 -12.83
C TYR A 143 2.92 21.42 -13.18
N GLU A 144 1.59 21.21 -13.15
CA GLU A 144 0.63 22.27 -13.38
C GLU A 144 0.76 23.41 -12.36
N THR A 145 1.04 23.09 -11.10
CA THR A 145 1.20 24.10 -10.04
C THR A 145 2.49 24.90 -10.24
N LEU A 146 3.60 24.23 -10.59
CA LEU A 146 4.87 24.90 -10.88
C LEU A 146 4.75 25.81 -12.11
N ASP A 147 4.08 25.35 -13.18
CA ASP A 147 3.80 26.14 -14.39
C ASP A 147 3.00 27.41 -14.05
N LYS A 148 1.93 27.30 -13.27
CA LYS A 148 1.09 28.44 -12.85
C LYS A 148 1.88 29.47 -12.03
N LYS A 149 2.88 29.02 -11.28
CA LYS A 149 3.75 29.89 -10.44
C LYS A 149 4.98 30.42 -11.19
N GLY A 150 5.22 30.00 -12.41
CA GLY A 150 6.40 30.37 -13.16
C GLY A 150 7.70 29.83 -12.58
N ILE A 151 7.64 28.73 -11.80
CA ILE A 151 8.82 28.07 -11.24
C ILE A 151 9.43 27.22 -12.34
N SER A 152 10.72 27.43 -12.61
CA SER A 152 11.45 26.65 -13.62
C SER A 152 11.77 25.24 -13.10
N TYR A 153 11.52 24.23 -13.90
CA TYR A 153 11.83 22.84 -13.61
C TYR A 153 12.07 22.05 -14.90
N ASN A 154 12.63 20.87 -14.79
CA ASN A 154 12.75 19.95 -15.91
C ASN A 154 11.59 18.95 -15.90
N ARG A 155 10.84 18.88 -16.99
CA ARG A 155 9.70 17.94 -17.12
C ARG A 155 10.20 16.57 -17.58
N VAL A 156 10.02 15.58 -16.75
CA VAL A 156 10.36 14.18 -17.05
C VAL A 156 9.23 13.54 -17.88
N ALA A 157 9.58 12.72 -18.87
CA ALA A 157 8.62 12.05 -19.72
C ALA A 157 7.79 11.01 -18.94
N LYS A 158 6.53 10.78 -19.36
CA LYS A 158 5.56 9.91 -18.68
C LYS A 158 6.11 8.52 -18.38
N ASN A 159 6.74 7.90 -19.39
CA ASN A 159 7.24 6.52 -19.24
C ASN A 159 8.43 6.47 -18.27
N GLU A 160 9.28 7.48 -18.25
CA GLU A 160 10.40 7.60 -17.33
C GLU A 160 9.91 7.80 -15.90
N LEU A 161 8.91 8.70 -15.69
CA LEU A 161 8.25 8.87 -14.39
C LEU A 161 7.69 7.55 -13.88
N HIS A 162 6.92 6.84 -14.73
CA HIS A 162 6.34 5.56 -14.36
C HIS A 162 7.40 4.56 -13.89
N MET A 163 8.49 4.41 -14.67
CA MET A 163 9.57 3.48 -14.34
C MET A 163 10.25 3.84 -13.01
N ILE A 164 10.54 5.11 -12.76
CA ILE A 164 11.24 5.56 -11.56
C ILE A 164 10.34 5.41 -10.33
N ILE A 165 9.07 5.83 -10.43
CA ILE A 165 8.12 5.70 -9.34
C ILE A 165 7.84 4.23 -9.02
N HIS A 166 7.65 3.39 -10.05
CA HIS A 166 7.45 1.96 -9.86
C HIS A 166 8.67 1.31 -9.17
N ALA A 167 9.90 1.62 -9.62
CA ALA A 167 11.11 1.12 -8.99
C ALA A 167 11.19 1.51 -7.51
N TYR A 168 10.83 2.75 -7.17
CA TYR A 168 10.84 3.23 -5.79
C TYR A 168 9.90 2.41 -4.89
N TYR A 169 8.62 2.27 -5.28
CA TYR A 169 7.65 1.52 -4.48
C TYR A 169 7.92 0.01 -4.47
N ALA A 170 8.37 -0.56 -5.59
CA ALA A 170 8.81 -1.94 -5.63
C ALA A 170 9.91 -2.21 -4.60
N CYS A 171 10.95 -1.36 -4.54
CA CYS A 171 12.02 -1.47 -3.54
C CYS A 171 11.50 -1.37 -2.09
N ILE A 172 10.51 -0.52 -1.83
CA ILE A 172 9.90 -0.42 -0.48
C ILE A 172 9.22 -1.75 -0.11
N PHE A 173 8.44 -2.32 -1.01
CA PHE A 173 7.71 -3.57 -0.74
C PHE A 173 8.61 -4.83 -0.72
N GLU A 174 9.87 -4.77 -1.19
CA GLU A 174 10.86 -5.81 -0.95
C GLU A 174 11.02 -6.10 0.55
N THR A 175 10.84 -5.11 1.41
CA THR A 175 10.89 -5.28 2.87
C THR A 175 9.80 -6.22 3.39
N VAL A 176 8.62 -6.23 2.75
CA VAL A 176 7.51 -7.14 3.06
C VAL A 176 7.73 -8.50 2.40
N LEU A 177 8.16 -8.51 1.14
CA LEU A 177 8.39 -9.73 0.36
C LEU A 177 9.44 -10.64 1.02
N HIS A 178 10.49 -10.04 1.57
CA HIS A 178 11.63 -10.73 2.18
C HIS A 178 11.60 -10.77 3.72
N ASP A 179 10.46 -10.46 4.35
CA ASP A 179 10.30 -10.54 5.81
C ASP A 179 11.38 -9.77 6.60
N PHE A 180 11.76 -8.56 6.16
CA PHE A 180 12.72 -7.76 6.90
C PHE A 180 12.19 -7.45 8.30
N SER A 181 13.09 -7.34 9.29
CA SER A 181 12.70 -6.77 10.58
C SER A 181 12.29 -5.29 10.39
N LYS A 182 11.44 -4.77 11.27
CA LYS A 182 11.04 -3.35 11.22
C LYS A 182 12.26 -2.41 11.26
N GLU A 183 13.26 -2.73 12.06
CA GLU A 183 14.50 -1.95 12.17
C GLU A 183 15.25 -1.97 10.83
N THR A 184 15.50 -3.16 10.27
CA THR A 184 16.18 -3.29 8.97
C THR A 184 15.42 -2.58 7.85
N ALA A 185 14.09 -2.63 7.86
CA ALA A 185 13.27 -1.94 6.87
C ALA A 185 13.39 -0.41 6.98
N LEU A 186 13.37 0.14 8.19
CA LEU A 186 13.53 1.58 8.41
C LEU A 186 14.90 2.07 7.93
N ASP A 187 15.98 1.34 8.24
CA ASP A 187 17.34 1.68 7.81
C ASP A 187 17.49 1.59 6.29
N SER A 188 16.95 0.52 5.69
CA SER A 188 16.99 0.31 4.24
C SER A 188 16.23 1.40 3.48
N VAL A 189 15.03 1.76 3.99
CA VAL A 189 14.20 2.80 3.37
C VAL A 189 14.79 4.20 3.55
N GLN A 190 15.51 4.46 4.64
CA GLN A 190 16.25 5.71 4.81
C GLN A 190 17.33 5.88 3.72
N SER A 191 18.08 4.82 3.44
CA SER A 191 19.10 4.82 2.37
C SER A 191 18.45 4.97 1.00
N LEU A 192 17.37 4.25 0.75
CA LEU A 192 16.59 4.31 -0.48
C LEU A 192 16.02 5.71 -0.71
N SER A 193 15.40 6.31 0.31
CA SER A 193 14.85 7.67 0.25
C SER A 193 15.94 8.69 -0.10
N SER A 194 17.12 8.61 0.52
CA SER A 194 18.25 9.49 0.22
C SER A 194 18.71 9.36 -1.24
N PHE A 195 18.81 8.14 -1.76
CA PHE A 195 19.18 7.86 -3.14
C PHE A 195 18.16 8.45 -4.12
N PHE A 196 16.87 8.17 -3.92
CA PHE A 196 15.82 8.67 -4.83
C PHE A 196 15.64 10.18 -4.73
N THR A 197 15.74 10.78 -3.54
CA THR A 197 15.68 12.24 -3.38
C THR A 197 16.78 12.94 -4.15
N ALA A 198 18.02 12.44 -4.07
CA ALA A 198 19.13 12.99 -4.87
C ALA A 198 18.88 12.85 -6.37
N GLY A 199 18.34 11.71 -6.81
CA GLY A 199 17.93 11.45 -8.20
C GLY A 199 16.84 12.41 -8.66
N TRP A 200 15.77 12.58 -7.88
CA TRP A 200 14.66 13.48 -8.18
C TRP A 200 15.09 14.94 -8.27
N ARG A 201 15.87 15.44 -7.31
CA ARG A 201 16.43 16.81 -7.36
C ARG A 201 17.24 17.04 -8.65
N LYS A 202 18.02 16.05 -9.05
CA LYS A 202 18.82 16.12 -10.30
C LYS A 202 17.94 16.09 -11.54
N LEU A 203 16.90 15.26 -11.56
CA LEU A 203 15.99 15.11 -12.72
C LEU A 203 15.09 16.31 -12.88
N LEU A 204 14.47 16.78 -11.80
CA LEU A 204 13.48 17.87 -11.82
C LEU A 204 14.14 19.24 -11.81
N GLN A 205 15.36 19.36 -11.29
CA GLN A 205 16.11 20.63 -11.16
C GLN A 205 15.37 21.66 -10.27
N ILE A 206 14.71 21.16 -9.22
CA ILE A 206 14.06 21.98 -8.18
C ILE A 206 14.62 21.63 -6.79
#